data_9ee1ad5f6c2bd43f966f543eccf31d78
#
_entry.id   9ee1ad5f6c2bd43f966f543eccf31d78
#
_cell.length_a   1.000
_cell.length_b   1.000
_cell.length_c   1.000
_cell.angle_alpha   90.00
_cell.angle_beta   90.00
_cell.angle_gamma   90.00
#
_symmetry.space_group_name_H-M   'P 1'
#
loop_
_entity.id
_entity.type
_entity.pdbx_description
1 polymer ?
#
loop_
_entity_poly.entity_id
_entity_poly.type
_entity_poly.pdbx_seq_one_letter_code
_entity_poly.pdbx_strand_id
1 'polypeptide(L)'
;MPTQFVHRFLNHSEAMPAQENISAVFLVAFKDDKILAVQNERGWDVPGGHREDNEDCLTALKREVLEEAGAQVQDAVPYAVLTSSTSLKVMVFFASNSINLVKFVPSEDAFDRDLLDPEELLRRYNGDKELLRSLVEGARRRLGLP
;
A
#
# COMPACT_ATOMS: atom_id res chain seq x y z
N MET A 1 -7.85 7.83 23.78
CA MET A 1 -8.62 7.28 22.65
C MET A 1 -7.67 6.62 21.66
N PRO A 2 -7.94 5.40 21.24
CA PRO A 2 -7.13 4.79 20.21
C PRO A 2 -7.26 5.54 18.90
N THR A 3 -6.19 5.56 18.14
CA THR A 3 -6.20 6.17 16.81
C THR A 3 -7.11 5.34 15.90
N GLN A 4 -8.02 6.01 15.23
CA GLN A 4 -8.86 5.41 14.22
C GLN A 4 -8.53 6.00 12.87
N PHE A 5 -8.71 5.19 11.84
CA PHE A 5 -8.51 5.64 10.47
C PHE A 5 -9.85 5.69 9.77
N VAL A 6 -10.06 6.76 9.02
CA VAL A 6 -11.21 6.90 8.13
C VAL A 6 -10.70 6.76 6.71
N HIS A 7 -11.29 5.84 5.96
CA HIS A 7 -10.88 5.63 4.58
C HIS A 7 -11.96 6.10 3.61
N ARG A 8 -11.51 6.53 2.45
CA ARG A 8 -12.38 7.00 1.37
C ARG A 8 -11.79 6.54 0.05
N PHE A 9 -12.63 5.99 -0.82
CA PHE A 9 -12.18 5.60 -2.15
C PHE A 9 -12.28 6.79 -3.11
N LEU A 10 -11.27 6.91 -3.96
CA LEU A 10 -11.25 7.89 -5.04
C LEU A 10 -11.94 7.30 -6.25
N ASN A 11 -12.78 8.07 -6.93
CA ASN A 11 -13.32 7.62 -8.21
C ASN A 11 -12.28 7.88 -9.31
N HIS A 12 -12.56 7.39 -10.53
CA HIS A 12 -11.59 7.41 -11.63
C HIS A 12 -11.13 8.81 -12.04
N SER A 13 -11.97 9.82 -11.84
CA SER A 13 -11.66 11.19 -12.26
C SER A 13 -11.24 12.07 -11.09
N GLU A 14 -11.24 11.53 -9.88
CA GLU A 14 -10.94 12.30 -8.69
C GLU A 14 -9.44 12.40 -8.46
N ALA A 15 -8.95 13.61 -8.22
CA ALA A 15 -7.53 13.85 -7.92
C ALA A 15 -7.20 13.44 -6.48
N MET A 16 -5.94 13.08 -6.25
CA MET A 16 -5.41 12.90 -4.92
C MET A 16 -5.44 14.21 -4.15
N PRO A 17 -5.40 14.17 -2.80
CA PRO A 17 -5.10 15.35 -2.00
C PRO A 17 -3.78 16.00 -2.43
N ALA A 18 -3.59 17.26 -2.08
CA ALA A 18 -2.34 17.95 -2.35
C ALA A 18 -1.16 17.15 -1.80
N GLN A 19 -0.13 16.98 -2.60
CA GLN A 19 0.98 16.07 -2.27
C GLN A 19 1.70 16.46 -0.98
N GLU A 20 1.84 17.76 -0.72
CA GLU A 20 2.47 18.24 0.51
C GLU A 20 1.73 17.81 1.79
N ASN A 21 0.46 17.44 1.66
CA ASN A 21 -0.35 16.97 2.80
C ASN A 21 -0.29 15.45 3.00
N ILE A 22 0.34 14.74 2.08
CA ILE A 22 0.41 13.27 2.13
C ILE A 22 1.69 12.87 2.85
N SER A 23 1.55 12.14 3.96
CA SER A 23 2.68 11.71 4.77
C SER A 23 3.26 10.37 4.36
N ALA A 24 2.41 9.46 3.87
CA ALA A 24 2.84 8.11 3.53
C ALA A 24 2.06 7.56 2.35
N VAL A 25 2.65 6.60 1.66
CA VAL A 25 2.06 5.94 0.50
C VAL A 25 2.21 4.43 0.65
N PHE A 26 1.22 3.68 0.18
CA PHE A 26 1.19 2.22 0.27
C PHE A 26 0.71 1.62 -1.05
N LEU A 27 1.08 0.37 -1.29
CA LEU A 27 0.74 -0.31 -2.54
C LEU A 27 0.00 -1.61 -2.29
N VAL A 28 -1.16 -1.75 -2.91
CA VAL A 28 -1.82 -3.04 -3.06
C VAL A 28 -1.56 -3.50 -4.49
N ALA A 29 -0.65 -4.42 -4.67
CA ALA A 29 -0.23 -4.90 -5.98
C ALA A 29 -0.57 -6.37 -6.15
N PHE A 30 -1.19 -6.69 -7.30
CA PHE A 30 -1.54 -8.05 -7.64
C PHE A 30 -0.59 -8.59 -8.70
N LYS A 31 -0.19 -9.83 -8.53
CA LYS A 31 0.57 -10.61 -9.52
C LYS A 31 0.05 -12.04 -9.46
N ASP A 32 -0.51 -12.52 -10.57
CA ASP A 32 -1.10 -13.86 -10.64
C ASP A 32 -2.11 -14.13 -9.50
N ASP A 33 -3.00 -13.16 -9.26
CA ASP A 33 -4.05 -13.18 -8.24
C ASP A 33 -3.53 -13.16 -6.80
N LYS A 34 -2.24 -12.97 -6.61
CA LYS A 34 -1.63 -12.85 -5.28
C LYS A 34 -1.21 -11.42 -5.02
N ILE A 35 -1.10 -11.08 -3.75
CA ILE A 35 -0.74 -9.72 -3.32
C ILE A 35 0.70 -9.70 -2.85
N LEU A 36 1.44 -8.70 -3.31
CA LEU A 36 2.80 -8.45 -2.82
C LEU A 36 2.72 -8.03 -1.37
N ALA A 37 3.43 -8.75 -0.51
CA ALA A 37 3.42 -8.51 0.92
C ALA A 37 4.84 -8.56 1.48
N VAL A 38 5.05 -7.87 2.58
CA VAL A 38 6.32 -7.86 3.32
C VAL A 38 6.05 -8.19 4.77
N GLN A 39 7.01 -8.82 5.42
CA GLN A 39 6.97 -9.11 6.85
C GLN A 39 7.89 -8.16 7.60
N ASN A 40 7.35 -7.50 8.61
CA ASN A 40 8.11 -6.65 9.51
C ASN A 40 7.81 -7.04 10.96
N GLU A 41 8.27 -6.24 11.93
CA GLU A 41 8.06 -6.53 13.36
C GLU A 41 6.58 -6.71 13.72
N ARG A 42 5.69 -6.04 13.01
CA ARG A 42 4.25 -6.08 13.27
C ARG A 42 3.54 -7.23 12.58
N GLY A 43 4.26 -7.99 11.74
CA GLY A 43 3.68 -9.09 10.96
C GLY A 43 3.69 -8.79 9.47
N TRP A 44 2.80 -9.43 8.73
CA TRP A 44 2.70 -9.24 7.28
C TRP A 44 1.80 -8.06 6.92
N ASP A 45 2.21 -7.30 5.92
CA ASP A 45 1.51 -6.08 5.49
C ASP A 45 1.82 -5.80 4.02
N VAL A 46 1.12 -4.84 3.44
CA VAL A 46 1.45 -4.33 2.11
C VAL A 46 2.63 -3.35 2.22
N PRO A 47 3.47 -3.26 1.19
CA PRO A 47 4.63 -2.36 1.25
C PRO A 47 4.25 -0.90 1.09
N GLY A 48 5.09 -0.04 1.61
CA GLY A 48 4.94 1.40 1.53
C GLY A 48 5.78 2.09 2.59
N GLY A 49 5.61 3.38 2.73
CA GLY A 49 6.36 4.12 3.72
C GLY A 49 6.16 5.63 3.59
N HIS A 50 6.96 6.36 4.34
CA HIS A 50 6.87 7.81 4.41
C HIS A 50 7.40 8.47 3.15
N ARG A 51 6.70 9.51 2.73
CA ARG A 51 7.17 10.38 1.66
C ARG A 51 8.24 11.33 2.23
N GLU A 52 9.30 11.53 1.49
CA GLU A 52 10.31 12.53 1.84
C GLU A 52 9.88 13.91 1.34
N ASP A 53 10.42 14.96 1.96
CA ASP A 53 10.11 16.33 1.56
C ASP A 53 10.46 16.54 0.08
N ASN A 54 9.59 17.23 -0.64
CA ASN A 54 9.74 17.53 -2.06
C ASN A 54 9.72 16.31 -3.00
N GLU A 55 9.41 15.14 -2.46
CA GLU A 55 9.25 13.92 -3.25
C GLU A 55 7.79 13.77 -3.65
N ASP A 56 7.48 13.54 -4.92
CA ASP A 56 6.09 13.26 -5.29
C ASP A 56 5.69 11.85 -4.85
N CYS A 57 4.39 11.63 -4.72
CA CYS A 57 3.86 10.39 -4.15
C CYS A 57 4.23 9.15 -4.97
N LEU A 58 4.20 9.24 -6.28
CA LEU A 58 4.54 8.09 -7.12
C LEU A 58 6.02 7.74 -7.02
N THR A 59 6.89 8.75 -6.95
CA THR A 59 8.33 8.56 -6.74
C THR A 59 8.57 7.91 -5.38
N ALA A 60 7.91 8.40 -4.33
CA ALA A 60 8.00 7.82 -2.98
C ALA A 60 7.55 6.37 -2.98
N LEU A 61 6.43 6.07 -3.64
CA LEU A 61 5.91 4.72 -3.72
C LEU A 61 6.90 3.78 -4.39
N LYS A 62 7.43 4.17 -5.54
CA LYS A 62 8.38 3.33 -6.27
C LYS A 62 9.65 3.10 -5.45
N ARG A 63 10.14 4.11 -4.77
CA ARG A 63 11.32 4.01 -3.92
C ARG A 63 11.09 3.06 -2.75
N GLU A 64 10.00 3.28 -2.01
CA GLU A 64 9.67 2.46 -0.83
C GLU A 64 9.43 0.99 -1.20
N VAL A 65 8.69 0.75 -2.27
CA VAL A 65 8.40 -0.62 -2.70
C VAL A 65 9.65 -1.33 -3.17
N LEU A 66 10.54 -0.64 -3.86
CA LEU A 66 11.81 -1.22 -4.26
C LEU A 66 12.69 -1.55 -3.05
N GLU A 67 12.80 -0.62 -2.09
CA GLU A 67 13.61 -0.81 -0.88
C GLU A 67 13.06 -1.91 0.02
N GLU A 68 11.75 -1.91 0.29
CA GLU A 68 11.14 -2.85 1.23
C GLU A 68 10.84 -4.21 0.63
N ALA A 69 10.37 -4.22 -0.61
CA ALA A 69 9.81 -5.44 -1.20
C ALA A 69 10.62 -6.00 -2.37
N GLY A 70 11.64 -5.29 -2.83
CA GLY A 70 12.38 -5.75 -4.00
C GLY A 70 11.49 -5.87 -5.22
N ALA A 71 10.65 -4.88 -5.48
CA ALA A 71 9.76 -4.87 -6.61
C ALA A 71 9.80 -3.52 -7.32
N GLN A 72 9.80 -3.56 -8.65
CA GLN A 72 9.69 -2.37 -9.48
C GLN A 72 8.23 -2.19 -9.86
N VAL A 73 7.70 -1.01 -9.60
CA VAL A 73 6.31 -0.67 -9.92
C VAL A 73 6.32 0.02 -11.28
N GLN A 74 5.70 -0.62 -12.26
CA GLN A 74 5.63 -0.06 -13.62
C GLN A 74 4.49 0.92 -13.75
N ASP A 75 3.31 0.53 -13.27
CA ASP A 75 2.12 1.37 -13.26
C ASP A 75 1.43 1.25 -11.93
N ALA A 76 0.94 2.37 -11.41
CA ALA A 76 0.13 2.39 -10.20
C ALA A 76 -0.85 3.55 -10.26
N VAL A 77 -2.05 3.33 -9.73
CA VAL A 77 -3.07 4.36 -9.69
C VAL A 77 -3.51 4.59 -8.25
N PRO A 78 -3.66 5.85 -7.80
CA PRO A 78 -4.19 6.13 -6.47
C PRO A 78 -5.67 5.77 -6.45
N TYR A 79 -6.13 5.09 -5.39
CA TYR A 79 -7.53 4.67 -5.32
C TYR A 79 -8.17 4.87 -3.96
N ALA A 80 -7.40 5.10 -2.91
CA ALA A 80 -7.95 5.27 -1.57
C ALA A 80 -7.11 6.25 -0.77
N VAL A 81 -7.78 6.99 0.10
CA VAL A 81 -7.16 7.93 1.04
C VAL A 81 -7.53 7.50 2.45
N LEU A 82 -6.53 7.43 3.30
CA LEU A 82 -6.69 7.06 4.69
C LEU A 82 -6.29 8.25 5.55
N THR A 83 -7.19 8.69 6.43
CA THR A 83 -6.93 9.84 7.30
C THR A 83 -6.97 9.39 8.75
N SER A 84 -5.95 9.77 9.51
CA SER A 84 -5.90 9.50 10.94
C SER A 84 -6.84 10.47 11.67
N SER A 85 -7.60 9.95 12.64
CA SER A 85 -8.53 10.75 13.44
C SER A 85 -7.81 11.63 14.46
N THR A 86 -6.56 11.35 14.78
CA THR A 86 -5.84 12.01 15.87
C THR A 86 -4.71 12.92 15.43
N SER A 87 -4.08 12.67 14.29
CA SER A 87 -2.85 13.37 13.89
C SER A 87 -2.97 14.08 12.55
N LEU A 88 -4.13 14.06 11.93
CA LEU A 88 -4.38 14.65 10.60
C LEU A 88 -3.43 14.12 9.52
N LYS A 89 -2.80 12.96 9.78
CA LYS A 89 -1.96 12.33 8.77
C LYS A 89 -2.82 11.80 7.64
N VAL A 90 -2.35 12.04 6.42
CA VAL A 90 -3.03 11.56 5.21
C VAL A 90 -2.13 10.54 4.54
N MET A 91 -2.69 9.38 4.26
CA MET A 91 -2.00 8.30 3.57
C MET A 91 -2.75 7.96 2.29
N VAL A 92 -2.03 7.66 1.23
CA VAL A 92 -2.64 7.31 -0.05
C VAL A 92 -2.27 5.88 -0.40
N PHE A 93 -3.28 5.10 -0.78
CA PHE A 93 -3.11 3.75 -1.28
C PHE A 93 -3.18 3.75 -2.79
N PHE A 94 -2.20 3.09 -3.40
CA PHE A 94 -2.13 2.89 -4.84
C PHE A 94 -2.42 1.43 -5.15
N ALA A 95 -3.00 1.18 -6.30
CA ALA A 95 -3.25 -0.16 -6.81
C ALA A 95 -2.44 -0.40 -8.07
N SER A 96 -1.92 -1.61 -8.23
CA SER A 96 -1.16 -1.99 -9.42
C SER A 96 -1.35 -3.46 -9.72
N ASN A 97 -1.38 -3.82 -11.00
CA ASN A 97 -1.19 -5.20 -11.47
C ASN A 97 0.00 -5.28 -12.44
N SER A 98 0.91 -4.31 -12.34
CA SER A 98 2.08 -4.21 -13.22
C SER A 98 3.33 -3.97 -12.40
N ILE A 99 3.82 -5.04 -11.78
CA ILE A 99 5.05 -5.01 -10.98
C ILE A 99 6.03 -6.05 -11.52
N ASN A 100 7.31 -5.80 -11.28
CA ASN A 100 8.38 -6.72 -11.64
C ASN A 100 9.22 -7.02 -10.41
N LEU A 101 9.27 -8.28 -9.99
CA LEU A 101 10.05 -8.68 -8.82
C LEU A 101 11.53 -8.72 -9.18
N VAL A 102 12.33 -8.09 -8.32
CA VAL A 102 13.77 -8.12 -8.41
C VAL A 102 14.34 -8.74 -7.14
N LYS A 103 15.64 -8.73 -6.96
CA LYS A 103 16.26 -9.32 -5.78
C LYS A 103 15.73 -8.62 -4.51
N PHE A 104 15.26 -9.43 -3.57
CA PHE A 104 14.85 -8.94 -2.25
C PHE A 104 16.06 -8.92 -1.32
N VAL A 105 16.28 -7.79 -0.65
CA VAL A 105 17.33 -7.64 0.35
C VAL A 105 16.67 -7.38 1.70
N PRO A 106 16.73 -8.32 2.65
CA PRO A 106 16.14 -8.11 3.98
C PRO A 106 16.75 -6.89 4.67
N SER A 107 15.91 -6.21 5.46
CA SER A 107 16.32 -5.04 6.23
C SER A 107 15.57 -5.04 7.56
N GLU A 108 15.84 -4.02 8.40
CA GLU A 108 15.09 -3.82 9.64
C GLU A 108 13.61 -3.53 9.37
N ASP A 109 13.31 -2.93 8.23
CA ASP A 109 11.94 -2.55 7.88
C ASP A 109 11.15 -3.68 7.23
N ALA A 110 11.86 -4.67 6.65
CA ALA A 110 11.21 -5.82 6.02
C ALA A 110 12.16 -7.01 6.03
N PHE A 111 11.81 -8.06 6.76
CA PHE A 111 12.64 -9.27 6.90
C PHE A 111 12.39 -10.26 5.77
N ASP A 112 11.20 -10.23 5.19
CA ASP A 112 10.77 -11.18 4.18
C ASP A 112 9.78 -10.53 3.23
N ARG A 113 9.66 -11.12 2.07
CA ARG A 113 8.73 -10.72 1.01
C ARG A 113 8.09 -11.98 0.45
N ASP A 114 6.80 -11.88 0.13
CA ASP A 114 6.11 -12.99 -0.52
C ASP A 114 4.94 -12.46 -1.36
N LEU A 115 4.43 -13.32 -2.21
CA LEU A 115 3.16 -13.11 -2.90
C LEU A 115 2.15 -14.01 -2.20
N LEU A 116 1.20 -13.39 -1.51
CA LEU A 116 0.23 -14.11 -0.69
C LEU A 116 -1.17 -14.05 -1.32
N ASP A 117 -1.93 -15.12 -1.17
CA ASP A 117 -3.35 -15.06 -1.45
C ASP A 117 -3.98 -14.00 -0.54
N PRO A 118 -4.99 -13.25 -1.01
CA PRO A 118 -5.61 -12.20 -0.20
C PRO A 118 -6.08 -12.69 1.17
N GLU A 119 -6.69 -13.88 1.24
CA GLU A 119 -7.15 -14.44 2.53
C GLU A 119 -5.98 -14.79 3.44
N GLU A 120 -4.86 -15.23 2.88
CA GLU A 120 -3.66 -15.51 3.64
C GLU A 120 -3.06 -14.24 4.23
N LEU A 121 -3.00 -13.17 3.44
CA LEU A 121 -2.53 -11.87 3.93
C LEU A 121 -3.42 -11.38 5.07
N LEU A 122 -4.75 -11.44 4.89
CA LEU A 122 -5.69 -11.02 5.93
C LEU A 122 -5.52 -11.82 7.22
N ARG A 123 -5.30 -13.13 7.10
CA ARG A 123 -5.09 -13.98 8.26
C ARG A 123 -3.83 -13.61 9.03
N ARG A 124 -2.76 -13.23 8.32
CA ARG A 124 -1.46 -12.90 8.92
C ARG A 124 -1.30 -11.43 9.30
N TYR A 125 -2.25 -10.60 8.89
CA TYR A 125 -2.22 -9.17 9.18
C TYR A 125 -2.68 -8.93 10.62
N ASN A 126 -1.92 -8.13 11.37
CA ASN A 126 -2.20 -7.87 12.78
C ASN A 126 -2.95 -6.57 13.05
N GLY A 127 -3.24 -5.79 12.01
CA GLY A 127 -4.01 -4.56 12.15
C GLY A 127 -5.51 -4.79 11.98
N ASP A 128 -6.21 -3.76 11.55
CA ASP A 128 -7.64 -3.80 11.29
C ASP A 128 -7.93 -4.59 10.01
N LYS A 129 -8.38 -5.83 10.17
CA LYS A 129 -8.62 -6.74 9.05
C LYS A 129 -9.76 -6.29 8.15
N GLU A 130 -10.79 -5.68 8.72
CA GLU A 130 -11.91 -5.15 7.92
C GLU A 130 -11.45 -4.01 7.02
N LEU A 131 -10.61 -3.13 7.54
CA LEU A 131 -10.02 -2.06 6.76
C LEU A 131 -9.16 -2.61 5.63
N LEU A 132 -8.29 -3.57 5.93
CA LEU A 132 -7.44 -4.16 4.90
C LEU A 132 -8.28 -4.87 3.83
N ARG A 133 -9.33 -5.59 4.25
CA ARG A 133 -10.24 -6.25 3.30
C ARG A 133 -10.87 -5.24 2.35
N SER A 134 -11.37 -4.13 2.89
CA SER A 134 -11.95 -3.05 2.08
C SER A 134 -10.92 -2.48 1.09
N LEU A 135 -9.69 -2.27 1.54
CA LEU A 135 -8.64 -1.73 0.69
C LEU A 135 -8.25 -2.70 -0.43
N VAL A 136 -8.19 -4.00 -0.14
CA VAL A 136 -7.89 -5.02 -1.15
C VAL A 136 -9.01 -5.10 -2.18
N GLU A 137 -10.27 -5.12 -1.72
CA GLU A 137 -11.42 -5.16 -2.63
C GLU A 137 -11.52 -3.90 -3.48
N GLY A 138 -11.22 -2.73 -2.89
CA GLY A 138 -11.19 -1.47 -3.61
C GLY A 138 -10.12 -1.45 -4.71
N ALA A 139 -8.95 -2.02 -4.43
CA ALA A 139 -7.90 -2.15 -5.43
C ALA A 139 -8.32 -3.04 -6.60
N ARG A 140 -8.98 -4.18 -6.30
CA ARG A 140 -9.50 -5.05 -7.35
C ARG A 140 -10.48 -4.32 -8.26
N ARG A 141 -11.42 -3.60 -7.67
CA ARG A 141 -12.41 -2.83 -8.43
C ARG A 141 -11.74 -1.78 -9.31
N ARG A 142 -10.78 -1.05 -8.73
CA ARG A 142 -10.08 0.01 -9.48
C ARG A 142 -9.33 -0.54 -10.68
N LEU A 143 -8.74 -1.73 -10.54
CA LEU A 143 -7.98 -2.37 -11.60
C LEU A 143 -8.86 -3.18 -12.57
N GLY A 144 -10.15 -3.30 -12.29
CA GLY A 144 -11.06 -4.11 -13.10
C GLY A 144 -10.81 -5.60 -12.99
N LEU A 145 -10.27 -6.06 -11.87
CA LEU A 145 -10.03 -7.47 -11.62
C LEU A 145 -11.27 -8.15 -11.06
N PRO A 146 -11.51 -9.45 -11.41
CA PRO A 146 -12.66 -10.19 -10.88
C PRO A 146 -12.58 -10.44 -9.38
#